data_6a4c4e8d445f9adf54ac1521dbd00d34
#
_entry.id   6a4c4e8d445f9adf54ac1521dbd00d34
#
_cell.length_a   1.000
_cell.length_b   1.000
_cell.length_c   1.000
_cell.angle_alpha   90.00
_cell.angle_beta   90.00
_cell.angle_gamma   90.00
#
_symmetry.space_group_name_H-M   'P 1'
#
loop_
_entity.id
_entity.type
_entity.pdbx_description
1 polymer ?
#
loop_
_entity_poly.entity_id
_entity_poly.type
_entity_poly.pdbx_seq_one_letter_code
_entity_poly.pdbx_strand_id
1 'polypeptide(L)'
;MVIIRRNPDGSIASREGEPTQSHPALASKKGMQALADAGRPVPTLMSEIATKINNAKDKPRKLKVLQDNDSQPLRQVLKGAFDPNIEWLLPKGDVPYTPNDAPIGTEHTMLLQEAKRLYLFTKGGDNTLTRNKRETLFIQMLEGLSAQEAEFLVTVVNKKVNNKYKGFTANLVKEAFN
;
A
#
# COMPACT_ATOMS: atom_id res chain seq x y z
N MET A 1 -4.19 41.31 9.34
CA MET A 1 -3.27 41.70 10.44
C MET A 1 -3.10 40.49 11.33
N VAL A 2 -1.90 39.90 11.34
CA VAL A 2 -1.62 38.68 12.13
C VAL A 2 -1.19 39.13 13.53
N ILE A 3 -1.94 38.75 14.54
CA ILE A 3 -1.60 39.05 15.95
C ILE A 3 -0.77 37.88 16.49
N ILE A 4 0.50 38.17 16.77
CA ILE A 4 1.41 37.23 17.42
C ILE A 4 1.34 37.49 18.92
N ARG A 5 0.80 36.50 19.68
CA ARG A 5 0.88 36.53 21.14
C ARG A 5 2.19 35.87 21.60
N ARG A 6 2.91 36.55 22.50
CA ARG A 6 4.13 35.99 23.13
C ARG A 6 3.89 35.70 24.59
N ASN A 7 4.49 34.62 25.06
CA ASN A 7 4.54 34.27 26.48
C ASN A 7 5.48 35.21 27.25
N PRO A 8 5.35 35.31 28.58
CA PRO A 8 6.22 36.16 29.42
C PRO A 8 7.71 35.80 29.33
N ASP A 9 8.05 34.55 28.88
CA ASP A 9 9.42 34.09 28.68
C ASP A 9 10.01 34.41 27.29
N GLY A 10 9.23 35.11 26.44
CA GLY A 10 9.67 35.53 25.11
C GLY A 10 9.40 34.51 23.99
N SER A 11 8.88 33.30 24.32
CA SER A 11 8.50 32.29 23.32
C SER A 11 7.15 32.60 22.64
N ILE A 12 6.95 32.11 21.43
CA ILE A 12 5.70 32.32 20.66
C ILE A 12 4.64 31.33 21.16
N ALA A 13 3.55 31.84 21.74
CA ALA A 13 2.52 31.01 22.35
C ALA A 13 1.60 30.30 21.35
N SER A 14 1.25 30.92 20.22
CA SER A 14 0.50 30.32 19.11
C SER A 14 0.35 31.29 17.95
N ARG A 15 0.27 30.78 16.74
CA ARG A 15 -0.24 31.48 15.56
C ARG A 15 -1.74 31.14 15.42
N GLU A 16 -2.62 32.02 15.79
CA GLU A 16 -4.03 31.90 15.39
C GLU A 16 -4.15 32.28 13.91
N GLY A 17 -4.63 31.35 13.08
CA GLY A 17 -5.06 31.63 11.72
C GLY A 17 -4.47 30.79 10.59
N GLU A 18 -3.61 29.80 10.84
CA GLU A 18 -3.35 28.78 9.82
C GLU A 18 -4.30 27.61 10.03
N PRO A 19 -5.15 27.27 9.02
CA PRO A 19 -5.77 25.95 9.02
C PRO A 19 -4.61 24.96 8.92
N THR A 20 -4.34 24.25 10.01
CA THR A 20 -3.57 23.01 9.94
C THR A 20 -4.28 22.16 8.91
N GLN A 21 -3.75 22.11 7.70
CA GLN A 21 -4.09 21.05 6.77
C GLN A 21 -3.57 19.76 7.39
N SER A 22 -4.34 19.24 8.34
CA SER A 22 -4.24 17.85 8.71
C SER A 22 -4.59 17.08 7.45
N HIS A 23 -3.57 16.62 6.74
CA HIS A 23 -3.79 15.56 5.77
C HIS A 23 -4.59 14.47 6.49
N PRO A 24 -5.73 14.04 5.94
CA PRO A 24 -6.53 13.04 6.62
C PRO A 24 -5.63 11.82 6.81
N ALA A 25 -5.35 11.49 8.06
CA ALA A 25 -4.65 10.28 8.46
C ALA A 25 -5.57 9.08 8.20
N LEU A 26 -5.82 8.80 6.91
CA LEU A 26 -6.60 7.65 6.45
C LEU A 26 -5.91 6.32 6.76
N ALA A 27 -4.66 6.37 7.22
CA ALA A 27 -3.87 5.19 7.55
C ALA A 27 -3.82 4.89 9.05
N SER A 28 -4.36 5.73 9.92
CA SER A 28 -4.38 5.43 11.35
C SER A 28 -5.62 4.63 11.73
N LYS A 29 -5.51 3.83 12.80
CA LYS A 29 -6.64 3.12 13.43
C LYS A 29 -7.83 4.07 13.69
N LYS A 30 -7.53 5.31 14.06
CA LYS A 30 -8.50 6.39 14.26
C LYS A 30 -9.17 6.83 12.94
N GLY A 31 -8.44 6.86 11.83
CA GLY A 31 -9.00 7.17 10.52
C GLY A 31 -9.86 6.02 9.98
N MET A 32 -9.43 4.77 10.18
CA MET A 32 -10.24 3.60 9.83
C MET A 32 -11.50 3.49 10.69
N GLN A 33 -11.41 3.78 11.98
CA GLN A 33 -12.58 3.83 12.87
C GLN A 33 -13.52 4.96 12.48
N ALA A 34 -13.01 6.15 12.16
CA ALA A 34 -13.82 7.26 11.70
C ALA A 34 -14.57 6.96 10.37
N LEU A 35 -13.95 6.17 9.47
CA LEU A 35 -14.60 5.70 8.25
C LEU A 35 -15.72 4.69 8.56
N ALA A 36 -15.49 3.77 9.50
CA ALA A 36 -16.48 2.80 9.95
C ALA A 36 -17.65 3.51 10.66
N ASP A 37 -17.35 4.48 11.51
CA ASP A 37 -18.35 5.30 12.24
C ASP A 37 -19.18 6.18 11.29
N ALA A 38 -18.58 6.57 10.14
CA ALA A 38 -19.29 7.28 9.08
C ALA A 38 -20.10 6.37 8.14
N GLY A 39 -20.19 5.06 8.43
CA GLY A 39 -20.91 4.07 7.61
C GLY A 39 -20.24 3.78 6.28
N ARG A 40 -18.97 4.18 6.09
CA ARG A 40 -18.20 3.85 4.91
C ARG A 40 -17.48 2.50 5.09
N PRO A 41 -17.51 1.61 4.10
CA PRO A 41 -16.80 0.34 4.21
C PRO A 41 -15.30 0.60 4.37
N VAL A 42 -14.71 0.02 5.42
CA VAL A 42 -13.25 0.03 5.61
C VAL A 42 -12.64 -0.85 4.53
N PRO A 43 -11.71 -0.34 3.71
CA PRO A 43 -11.10 -1.13 2.66
C PRO A 43 -10.25 -2.26 3.26
N THR A 44 -10.42 -3.48 2.74
CA THR A 44 -9.60 -4.62 3.13
C THR A 44 -8.18 -4.42 2.61
N LEU A 45 -7.19 -4.67 3.44
CA LEU A 45 -5.79 -4.60 3.02
C LEU A 45 -5.46 -5.65 1.96
N MET A 46 -4.57 -5.34 1.01
CA MET A 46 -4.20 -6.28 -0.05
C MET A 46 -3.53 -7.54 0.49
N SER A 47 -2.75 -7.44 1.57
CA SER A 47 -2.19 -8.58 2.29
C SER A 47 -3.25 -9.48 2.91
N GLU A 48 -4.33 -8.90 3.41
CA GLU A 48 -5.48 -9.67 3.93
C GLU A 48 -6.23 -10.38 2.80
N ILE A 49 -6.40 -9.74 1.65
CA ILE A 49 -6.99 -10.35 0.45
C ILE A 49 -6.16 -11.58 0.05
N ALA A 50 -4.84 -11.44 -0.04
CA ALA A 50 -3.94 -12.54 -0.37
C ALA A 50 -4.02 -13.68 0.65
N THR A 51 -4.10 -13.36 1.94
CA THR A 51 -4.26 -14.33 3.01
C THR A 51 -5.61 -15.06 2.91
N LYS A 52 -6.69 -14.34 2.63
CA LYS A 52 -8.03 -14.94 2.41
C LYS A 52 -8.03 -15.90 1.22
N ILE A 53 -7.35 -15.55 0.13
CA ILE A 53 -7.20 -16.43 -1.04
C ILE A 53 -6.39 -17.67 -0.67
N ASN A 54 -5.28 -17.52 0.07
CA ASN A 54 -4.48 -18.64 0.52
C ASN A 54 -5.30 -19.64 1.38
N ASN A 55 -6.15 -19.12 2.25
CA ASN A 55 -6.94 -19.90 3.19
C ASN A 55 -8.24 -20.46 2.61
N ALA A 56 -8.71 -19.95 1.46
CA ALA A 56 -9.91 -20.44 0.82
C ALA A 56 -9.69 -21.85 0.25
N LYS A 57 -10.62 -22.75 0.55
CA LYS A 57 -10.50 -24.19 0.25
C LYS A 57 -10.68 -24.53 -1.23
N ASP A 58 -11.48 -23.73 -1.94
CA ASP A 58 -11.86 -24.00 -3.32
C ASP A 58 -11.74 -22.77 -4.22
N LYS A 59 -11.71 -23.01 -5.51
CA LYS A 59 -11.59 -21.96 -6.52
C LYS A 59 -12.75 -20.94 -6.50
N PRO A 60 -14.02 -21.34 -6.39
CA PRO A 60 -15.13 -20.39 -6.34
C PRO A 60 -15.00 -19.39 -5.18
N ARG A 61 -14.55 -19.83 -4.00
CA ARG A 61 -14.32 -18.95 -2.85
C ARG A 61 -13.16 -17.98 -3.09
N LYS A 62 -12.08 -18.44 -3.74
CA LYS A 62 -10.96 -17.58 -4.12
C LYS A 62 -11.39 -16.51 -5.12
N LEU A 63 -12.18 -16.86 -6.12
CA LEU A 63 -12.76 -15.91 -7.08
C LEU A 63 -13.63 -14.88 -6.40
N LYS A 64 -14.49 -15.34 -5.49
CA LYS A 64 -15.36 -14.44 -4.72
C LYS A 64 -14.56 -13.42 -3.90
N VAL A 65 -13.48 -13.83 -3.25
CA VAL A 65 -12.61 -12.91 -2.49
C VAL A 65 -12.07 -11.80 -3.39
N LEU A 66 -11.63 -12.12 -4.61
CA LEU A 66 -11.15 -11.11 -5.57
C LEU A 66 -12.27 -10.18 -6.04
N GLN A 67 -13.42 -10.74 -6.39
CA GLN A 67 -14.57 -9.98 -6.90
C GLN A 67 -15.16 -9.05 -5.83
N ASP A 68 -15.29 -9.53 -4.58
CA ASP A 68 -15.82 -8.72 -3.47
C ASP A 68 -14.89 -7.56 -3.08
N ASN A 69 -13.60 -7.66 -3.40
CA ASN A 69 -12.59 -6.63 -3.11
C ASN A 69 -12.07 -5.94 -4.39
N ASP A 70 -12.80 -6.03 -5.49
CA ASP A 70 -12.39 -5.44 -6.76
C ASP A 70 -12.18 -3.92 -6.63
N SER A 71 -11.01 -3.48 -7.04
CA SER A 71 -10.66 -2.06 -7.07
C SER A 71 -9.56 -1.81 -8.10
N GLN A 72 -9.53 -0.60 -8.65
CA GLN A 72 -8.48 -0.22 -9.60
C GLN A 72 -7.06 -0.38 -9.02
N PRO A 73 -6.76 0.01 -7.77
CA PRO A 73 -5.45 -0.24 -7.16
C PRO A 73 -5.12 -1.73 -7.06
N LEU A 74 -6.07 -2.58 -6.66
CA LEU A 74 -5.86 -4.03 -6.59
C LEU A 74 -5.52 -4.61 -7.96
N ARG A 75 -6.30 -4.27 -9.00
CA ARG A 75 -6.03 -4.70 -10.38
C ARG A 75 -4.66 -4.27 -10.86
N GLN A 76 -4.22 -3.06 -10.51
CA GLN A 76 -2.92 -2.53 -10.87
C GLN A 76 -1.76 -3.31 -10.22
N VAL A 77 -1.88 -3.62 -8.94
CA VAL A 77 -0.88 -4.44 -8.21
C VAL A 77 -0.84 -5.86 -8.76
N LEU A 78 -1.99 -6.47 -9.00
CA LEU A 78 -2.07 -7.83 -9.55
C LEU A 78 -1.54 -7.91 -10.99
N LYS A 79 -1.74 -6.88 -11.78
CA LYS A 79 -1.11 -6.77 -13.09
C LYS A 79 0.41 -6.76 -12.97
N GLY A 80 0.96 -6.00 -12.05
CA GLY A 80 2.39 -6.00 -11.74
C GLY A 80 2.91 -7.37 -11.29
N ALA A 81 2.09 -8.14 -10.56
CA ALA A 81 2.45 -9.48 -10.09
C ALA A 81 2.49 -10.53 -11.20
N PHE A 82 1.53 -10.52 -12.11
CA PHE A 82 1.26 -11.63 -13.02
C PHE A 82 1.47 -11.33 -14.50
N ASP A 83 1.49 -10.06 -14.93
CA ASP A 83 1.72 -9.70 -16.32
C ASP A 83 3.21 -9.87 -16.67
N PRO A 84 3.55 -10.75 -17.64
CA PRO A 84 4.94 -10.94 -18.03
C PRO A 84 5.54 -9.71 -18.74
N ASN A 85 4.71 -8.83 -19.29
CA ASN A 85 5.17 -7.61 -19.96
C ASN A 85 5.58 -6.51 -18.99
N ILE A 86 5.19 -6.60 -17.73
CA ILE A 86 5.63 -5.67 -16.71
C ILE A 86 6.96 -6.15 -16.14
N GLU A 87 8.00 -5.37 -16.40
CA GLU A 87 9.35 -5.59 -15.90
C GLU A 87 9.63 -4.61 -14.75
N TRP A 88 9.97 -5.17 -13.58
CA TRP A 88 10.36 -4.39 -12.42
C TRP A 88 11.84 -4.03 -12.50
N LEU A 89 12.15 -2.75 -12.35
CA LEU A 89 13.52 -2.22 -12.36
C LEU A 89 14.12 -2.17 -10.93
N LEU A 90 13.82 -3.19 -10.14
CA LEU A 90 14.31 -3.36 -8.77
C LEU A 90 15.15 -4.62 -8.67
N PRO A 91 16.12 -4.68 -7.74
CA PRO A 91 16.86 -5.91 -7.47
C PRO A 91 15.91 -7.04 -7.10
N LYS A 92 16.16 -8.24 -7.63
CA LYS A 92 15.39 -9.43 -7.28
C LYS A 92 15.89 -9.99 -5.95
N GLY A 93 14.98 -10.61 -5.20
CA GLY A 93 15.26 -11.26 -3.94
C GLY A 93 14.84 -10.42 -2.74
N ASP A 94 15.56 -10.60 -1.64
CA ASP A 94 15.25 -9.91 -0.39
C ASP A 94 15.62 -8.44 -0.47
N VAL A 95 14.72 -7.59 0.01
CA VAL A 95 14.93 -6.15 0.05
C VAL A 95 15.38 -5.74 1.45
N PRO A 96 16.48 -4.99 1.59
CA PRO A 96 16.98 -4.54 2.89
C PRO A 96 16.16 -3.34 3.39
N TYR A 97 15.00 -3.60 3.96
CA TYR A 97 14.18 -2.58 4.63
C TYR A 97 13.91 -2.99 6.08
N THR A 98 13.63 -2.02 6.92
CA THR A 98 13.20 -2.25 8.30
C THR A 98 11.69 -2.43 8.32
N PRO A 99 11.17 -3.63 8.68
CA PRO A 99 9.73 -3.83 8.80
C PRO A 99 9.12 -2.85 9.80
N ASN A 100 7.97 -2.32 9.48
CA ASN A 100 7.23 -1.46 10.40
C ASN A 100 6.63 -2.32 11.51
N ASP A 101 7.05 -2.09 12.75
CA ASP A 101 6.58 -2.79 13.95
C ASP A 101 5.42 -2.07 14.66
N ALA A 102 4.96 -0.95 14.09
CA ALA A 102 3.82 -0.24 14.62
C ALA A 102 2.55 -1.12 14.63
N PRO A 103 1.66 -0.95 15.62
CA PRO A 103 0.40 -1.66 15.65
C PRO A 103 -0.40 -1.48 14.35
N ILE A 104 -1.08 -2.54 13.90
CA ILE A 104 -1.91 -2.51 12.70
C ILE A 104 -2.90 -1.34 12.79
N GLY A 105 -2.94 -0.53 11.74
CA GLY A 105 -3.77 0.68 11.64
C GLY A 105 -3.06 1.96 12.12
N THR A 106 -1.77 1.90 12.44
CA THR A 106 -0.92 3.07 12.76
C THR A 106 0.18 3.28 11.70
N GLU A 107 0.17 2.50 10.63
CA GLU A 107 1.07 2.62 9.51
C GLU A 107 0.90 3.97 8.77
N HIS A 108 1.96 4.46 8.15
CA HIS A 108 1.95 5.75 7.46
C HIS A 108 1.11 5.75 6.20
N THR A 109 1.02 4.61 5.51
CA THR A 109 0.29 4.48 4.25
C THR A 109 -0.20 3.05 4.05
N MET A 110 -1.02 2.85 3.03
CA MET A 110 -1.58 1.56 2.61
C MET A 110 -1.20 1.29 1.16
N LEU A 111 -1.01 0.03 0.81
CA LEU A 111 -0.72 -0.36 -0.57
C LEU A 111 -1.83 0.06 -1.54
N LEU A 112 -3.07 0.09 -1.08
CA LEU A 112 -4.22 0.62 -1.82
C LEU A 112 -4.00 2.07 -2.30
N GLN A 113 -3.32 2.88 -1.51
CA GLN A 113 -2.99 4.28 -1.84
C GLN A 113 -1.70 4.39 -2.65
N GLU A 114 -0.71 3.54 -2.33
CA GLU A 114 0.60 3.56 -2.96
C GLU A 114 0.62 2.92 -4.36
N ALA A 115 -0.39 2.12 -4.71
CA ALA A 115 -0.48 1.43 -6.00
C ALA A 115 -0.30 2.38 -7.19
N LYS A 116 -0.80 3.60 -7.10
CA LYS A 116 -0.66 4.64 -8.13
C LYS A 116 0.77 5.08 -8.39
N ARG A 117 1.70 4.82 -7.45
CA ARG A 117 3.12 5.18 -7.56
C ARG A 117 4.00 4.02 -8.04
N LEU A 118 3.45 2.83 -8.19
CA LEU A 118 4.22 1.64 -8.58
C LEU A 118 4.84 1.75 -9.97
N TYR A 119 4.31 2.60 -10.85
CA TYR A 119 4.91 2.86 -12.17
C TYR A 119 6.35 3.38 -12.07
N LEU A 120 6.72 4.05 -10.98
CA LEU A 120 8.08 4.55 -10.74
C LEU A 120 9.13 3.44 -10.74
N PHE A 121 8.71 2.22 -10.44
CA PHE A 121 9.56 1.04 -10.28
C PHE A 121 9.55 0.11 -11.48
N THR A 122 8.75 0.42 -12.50
CA THR A 122 8.61 -0.41 -13.70
C THR A 122 9.30 0.22 -14.90
N LYS A 123 9.74 -0.64 -15.83
CA LYS A 123 10.33 -0.22 -17.09
C LYS A 123 9.32 0.60 -17.91
N GLY A 124 9.75 1.75 -18.38
CA GLY A 124 8.90 2.67 -19.15
C GLY A 124 7.99 3.56 -18.31
N GLY A 125 7.97 3.40 -16.98
CA GLY A 125 7.16 4.24 -16.09
C GLY A 125 7.76 5.62 -15.87
N ASP A 126 8.98 5.66 -15.34
CA ASP A 126 9.76 6.90 -15.17
C ASP A 126 11.21 6.65 -15.55
N ASN A 127 11.63 7.27 -16.66
CA ASN A 127 12.98 7.13 -17.19
C ASN A 127 13.97 8.16 -16.59
N THR A 128 13.48 9.09 -15.78
CA THR A 128 14.31 10.13 -15.16
C THR A 128 14.93 9.70 -13.84
N LEU A 129 14.37 8.67 -13.19
CA LEU A 129 14.85 8.16 -11.92
C LEU A 129 16.12 7.33 -12.11
N THR A 130 17.16 7.69 -11.35
CA THR A 130 18.37 6.86 -11.24
C THR A 130 18.03 5.57 -10.48
N ARG A 131 18.84 4.52 -10.69
CA ARG A 131 18.68 3.23 -9.99
C ARG A 131 18.67 3.41 -8.47
N ASN A 132 19.67 4.11 -7.93
CA ASN A 132 19.79 4.30 -6.47
C ASN A 132 18.58 5.04 -5.90
N LYS A 133 18.11 6.09 -6.57
CA LYS A 133 16.92 6.83 -6.12
C LYS A 133 15.67 5.96 -6.17
N ARG A 134 15.52 5.13 -7.20
CA ARG A 134 14.40 4.19 -7.33
C ARG A 134 14.40 3.17 -6.19
N GLU A 135 15.53 2.56 -5.89
CA GLU A 135 15.71 1.61 -4.79
C GLU A 135 15.40 2.28 -3.44
N THR A 136 15.91 3.49 -3.21
CA THR A 136 15.61 4.26 -1.98
C THR A 136 14.12 4.54 -1.81
N LEU A 137 13.44 5.00 -2.88
CA LEU A 137 12.00 5.26 -2.85
C LEU A 137 11.19 3.99 -2.57
N PHE A 138 11.63 2.85 -3.11
CA PHE A 138 10.98 1.57 -2.86
C PHE A 138 11.12 1.13 -1.41
N ILE A 139 12.31 1.25 -0.82
CA ILE A 139 12.55 0.96 0.59
C ILE A 139 11.67 1.86 1.48
N GLN A 140 11.63 3.16 1.20
CA GLN A 140 10.77 4.11 1.94
C GLN A 140 9.29 3.73 1.84
N MET A 141 8.83 3.27 0.68
CA MET A 141 7.46 2.79 0.51
C MET A 141 7.19 1.56 1.39
N LEU A 142 8.10 0.57 1.40
CA LEU A 142 7.97 -0.63 2.22
C LEU A 142 7.93 -0.30 3.72
N GLU A 143 8.78 0.61 4.17
CA GLU A 143 8.85 1.03 5.58
C GLU A 143 7.63 1.84 6.03
N GLY A 144 6.91 2.45 5.10
CA GLY A 144 5.65 3.16 5.36
C GLY A 144 4.42 2.25 5.41
N LEU A 145 4.48 1.05 4.83
CA LEU A 145 3.41 0.07 4.82
C LEU A 145 3.40 -0.76 6.12
N SER A 146 2.28 -1.43 6.42
CA SER A 146 2.29 -2.50 7.43
C SER A 146 3.26 -3.60 7.01
N ALA A 147 3.81 -4.33 7.99
CA ALA A 147 4.77 -5.40 7.72
C ALA A 147 4.22 -6.44 6.73
N GLN A 148 2.94 -6.78 6.85
CA GLN A 148 2.28 -7.75 5.97
C GLN A 148 2.09 -7.22 4.54
N GLU A 149 1.74 -5.94 4.39
CA GLU A 149 1.60 -5.34 3.06
C GLU A 149 2.96 -5.14 2.38
N ALA A 150 3.99 -4.76 3.13
CA ALA A 150 5.34 -4.66 2.63
C ALA A 150 5.84 -6.02 2.12
N GLU A 151 5.63 -7.08 2.89
CA GLU A 151 5.98 -8.45 2.50
C GLU A 151 5.20 -8.91 1.27
N PHE A 152 3.91 -8.59 1.18
CA PHE A 152 3.10 -8.86 -0.02
C PHE A 152 3.66 -8.14 -1.25
N LEU A 153 4.00 -6.85 -1.14
CA LEU A 153 4.57 -6.09 -2.25
C LEU A 153 5.92 -6.65 -2.71
N VAL A 154 6.76 -7.13 -1.80
CA VAL A 154 8.02 -7.80 -2.16
C VAL A 154 7.75 -9.07 -2.97
N THR A 155 6.74 -9.86 -2.62
CA THR A 155 6.35 -11.04 -3.43
C THR A 155 5.82 -10.65 -4.82
N VAL A 156 5.11 -9.55 -4.92
CA VAL A 156 4.63 -8.99 -6.20
C VAL A 156 5.79 -8.62 -7.11
N VAL A 157 6.74 -7.86 -6.60
CA VAL A 157 7.94 -7.42 -7.36
C VAL A 157 8.80 -8.61 -7.79
N ASN A 158 8.94 -9.61 -6.94
CA ASN A 158 9.66 -10.84 -7.26
C ASN A 158 8.86 -11.82 -8.12
N LYS A 159 7.60 -11.52 -8.43
CA LYS A 159 6.67 -12.40 -9.17
C LYS A 159 6.51 -13.79 -8.54
N LYS A 160 6.51 -13.84 -7.21
CA LYS A 160 6.42 -15.06 -6.38
C LYS A 160 5.14 -15.15 -5.55
N VAL A 161 4.09 -14.42 -5.93
CA VAL A 161 2.82 -14.40 -5.19
C VAL A 161 2.23 -15.80 -5.03
N ASN A 162 2.22 -16.60 -6.09
CA ASN A 162 1.71 -17.98 -6.03
C ASN A 162 2.55 -18.89 -5.12
N ASN A 163 3.83 -18.62 -4.97
CA ASN A 163 4.70 -19.43 -4.11
C ASN A 163 4.37 -19.22 -2.63
N LYS A 164 4.03 -17.99 -2.25
CA LYS A 164 3.68 -17.64 -0.88
C LYS A 164 2.20 -17.85 -0.57
N TYR A 165 1.33 -17.47 -1.48
CA TYR A 165 -0.13 -17.56 -1.34
C TYR A 165 -0.67 -18.63 -2.29
N LYS A 166 -0.92 -19.83 -1.77
CA LYS A 166 -1.30 -21.00 -2.57
C LYS A 166 -2.60 -20.78 -3.36
N GLY A 167 -2.51 -21.04 -4.65
CA GLY A 167 -3.65 -20.90 -5.55
C GLY A 167 -3.95 -19.46 -5.98
N PHE A 168 -3.11 -18.49 -5.59
CA PHE A 168 -3.18 -17.14 -6.10
C PHE A 168 -2.39 -17.04 -7.41
N THR A 169 -3.04 -17.38 -8.52
CA THR A 169 -2.42 -17.54 -9.84
C THR A 169 -2.92 -16.50 -10.84
N ALA A 170 -2.18 -16.31 -11.92
CA ALA A 170 -2.59 -15.46 -13.04
C ALA A 170 -3.96 -15.88 -13.62
N ASN A 171 -4.22 -17.18 -13.73
CA ASN A 171 -5.49 -17.71 -14.23
C ASN A 171 -6.66 -17.35 -13.31
N LEU A 172 -6.46 -17.43 -12.00
CA LEU A 172 -7.47 -17.00 -11.02
C LEU A 172 -7.83 -15.52 -11.19
N VAL A 173 -6.80 -14.66 -11.35
CA VAL A 173 -6.98 -13.21 -11.53
C VAL A 173 -7.69 -12.90 -12.85
N LYS A 174 -7.30 -13.56 -13.94
CA LYS A 174 -7.97 -13.40 -15.24
C LYS A 174 -9.45 -13.77 -15.17
N GLU A 175 -9.76 -14.88 -14.53
CA GLU A 175 -11.15 -15.36 -14.40
C GLU A 175 -11.99 -14.45 -13.48
N ALA A 176 -11.39 -13.86 -12.47
CA ALA A 176 -12.08 -12.97 -11.53
C ALA A 176 -12.48 -11.63 -12.17
N PHE A 177 -11.68 -11.12 -13.13
CA PHE A 177 -11.79 -9.77 -13.68
C PHE A 177 -12.04 -9.70 -15.20
N ASN A 178 -12.38 -10.83 -15.82
CA ASN A 178 -12.83 -10.85 -17.21
C ASN A 178 -14.26 -10.34 -17.36
#